data_190bfb647fc901fceae20461e2f81f4c
#
_entry.id   190bfb647fc901fceae20461e2f81f4c
#
_cell.length_a   1.000
_cell.length_b   1.000
_cell.length_c   1.000
_cell.angle_alpha   90.00
_cell.angle_beta   90.00
_cell.angle_gamma   90.00
#
_symmetry.space_group_name_H-M   'P 1'
#
loop_
_entity.id
_entity.type
_entity.pdbx_description
1 polymer ?
#
loop_
_entity_poly.entity_id
_entity_poly.type
_entity_poly.pdbx_seq_one_letter_code
_entity_poly.pdbx_strand_id
1 'polypeptide(L)'
;RRWTAPPRSGLFFSVLLRPGDVPVARWGWLPLLTGVAVATGLARSAGVDTALKWPNDLLVTVGGEERKAGGILAERAGNDGVVIGVGVNVTLRADELPVPQAGSLALANAVSTDRDTLLRAVLRALEDWYGRWRT
;
A
#
# COMPACT_ATOMS: atom_id res chain seq x y z
N ARG A 1 9.42 -12.69 -3.77
CA ARG A 1 8.55 -12.62 -2.59
C ARG A 1 7.15 -13.08 -2.94
N ARG A 2 6.61 -13.96 -2.14
CA ARG A 2 5.23 -14.43 -2.29
C ARG A 2 4.32 -13.73 -1.30
N TRP A 3 3.15 -13.39 -1.77
CA TRP A 3 2.09 -12.87 -0.94
C TRP A 3 0.94 -13.87 -0.94
N THR A 4 0.57 -14.37 0.23
CA THR A 4 -0.47 -15.39 0.35
C THR A 4 -1.61 -14.86 1.21
N ALA A 5 -2.84 -14.99 0.72
CA ALA A 5 -4.03 -14.58 1.44
C ALA A 5 -5.24 -15.37 0.93
N PRO A 6 -6.29 -15.56 1.76
CA PRO A 6 -7.54 -16.15 1.29
C PRO A 6 -8.15 -15.32 0.16
N PRO A 7 -8.94 -15.95 -0.72
CA PRO A 7 -9.58 -15.21 -1.82
C PRO A 7 -10.37 -14.01 -1.32
N ARG A 8 -10.23 -12.89 -2.03
CA ARG A 8 -10.95 -11.63 -1.76
C ARG A 8 -10.66 -10.99 -0.40
N SER A 9 -9.64 -11.45 0.30
CA SER A 9 -9.29 -10.91 1.62
C SER A 9 -8.32 -9.74 1.55
N GLY A 10 -7.72 -9.50 0.39
CA GLY A 10 -6.73 -8.47 0.22
C GLY A 10 -6.94 -7.63 -1.02
N LEU A 11 -6.21 -6.52 -1.07
CA LEU A 11 -6.13 -5.65 -2.23
C LEU A 11 -4.71 -5.73 -2.75
N PHE A 12 -4.54 -6.32 -3.94
CA PHE A 12 -3.23 -6.51 -4.56
C PHE A 12 -3.26 -5.94 -5.95
N PHE A 13 -2.36 -5.01 -6.25
CA PHE A 13 -2.31 -4.42 -7.57
C PHE A 13 -0.89 -3.94 -7.89
N SER A 14 -0.65 -3.69 -9.16
CA SER A 14 0.60 -3.12 -9.64
C SER A 14 0.32 -1.93 -10.52
N VAL A 15 1.21 -0.95 -10.49
CA VAL A 15 1.12 0.25 -11.32
C VAL A 15 2.44 0.38 -12.08
N LEU A 16 2.36 0.60 -13.38
CA LEU A 16 3.53 0.92 -14.19
C LEU A 16 3.65 2.44 -14.30
N LEU A 17 4.78 2.97 -13.88
CA LEU A 17 5.09 4.39 -13.98
C LEU A 17 6.23 4.58 -14.96
N ARG A 18 6.15 5.65 -15.77
CA ARG A 18 7.20 6.03 -16.69
C ARG A 18 7.62 7.48 -16.44
N PRO A 19 8.42 7.72 -15.39
CA PRO A 19 8.77 9.09 -14.99
C PRO A 19 9.94 9.65 -15.82
N GLY A 20 9.79 9.68 -17.14
CA GLY A 20 10.85 10.08 -18.06
C GLY A 20 11.29 11.52 -17.90
N ASP A 21 10.47 12.36 -17.28
CA ASP A 21 10.78 13.77 -17.02
C ASP A 21 11.48 13.98 -15.67
N VAL A 22 11.75 12.89 -14.93
CA VAL A 22 12.44 12.96 -13.63
C VAL A 22 13.76 12.19 -13.73
N PRO A 23 14.87 12.77 -13.25
CA PRO A 23 16.13 12.06 -13.26
C PRO A 23 16.06 10.73 -12.50
N VAL A 24 16.70 9.70 -13.04
CA VAL A 24 16.69 8.34 -12.45
C VAL A 24 17.16 8.35 -11.00
N ALA A 25 18.07 9.24 -10.65
CA ALA A 25 18.57 9.35 -9.27
C ALA A 25 17.46 9.63 -8.25
N ARG A 26 16.32 10.19 -8.69
CA ARG A 26 15.19 10.50 -7.81
C ARG A 26 14.17 9.36 -7.75
N TRP A 27 14.28 8.35 -8.59
CA TRP A 27 13.29 7.27 -8.65
C TRP A 27 13.25 6.42 -7.38
N GLY A 28 14.31 6.43 -6.58
CA GLY A 28 14.35 5.72 -5.31
C GLY A 28 13.32 6.21 -4.28
N TRP A 29 12.76 7.40 -4.48
CA TRP A 29 11.69 7.92 -3.63
C TRP A 29 10.32 7.31 -3.91
N LEU A 30 10.15 6.64 -5.05
CA LEU A 30 8.83 6.12 -5.46
C LEU A 30 8.20 5.14 -4.47
N PRO A 31 8.93 4.19 -3.86
CA PRO A 31 8.32 3.33 -2.86
C PRO A 31 7.78 4.11 -1.65
N LEU A 32 8.52 5.10 -1.16
CA LEU A 32 8.07 5.92 -0.03
C LEU A 32 6.86 6.77 -0.41
N LEU A 33 6.90 7.39 -1.58
CA LEU A 33 5.78 8.16 -2.11
C LEU A 33 4.52 7.28 -2.23
N THR A 34 4.68 6.07 -2.73
CA THR A 34 3.57 5.12 -2.83
C THR A 34 3.03 4.77 -1.45
N GLY A 35 3.91 4.57 -0.47
CA GLY A 35 3.50 4.31 0.90
C GLY A 35 2.66 5.45 1.47
N VAL A 36 3.09 6.69 1.26
CA VAL A 36 2.32 7.87 1.69
C VAL A 36 0.97 7.92 0.99
N ALA A 37 0.93 7.62 -0.31
CA ALA A 37 -0.32 7.60 -1.07
C ALA A 37 -1.29 6.53 -0.56
N VAL A 38 -0.78 5.34 -0.27
CA VAL A 38 -1.60 4.26 0.28
C VAL A 38 -2.15 4.66 1.65
N ALA A 39 -1.30 5.18 2.53
CA ALA A 39 -1.72 5.63 3.85
C ALA A 39 -2.79 6.72 3.76
N THR A 40 -2.62 7.68 2.85
CA THR A 40 -3.59 8.76 2.62
C THR A 40 -4.93 8.19 2.15
N GLY A 41 -4.89 7.30 1.16
CA GLY A 41 -6.11 6.69 0.62
C GLY A 41 -6.86 5.85 1.63
N LEU A 42 -6.14 5.08 2.45
CA LEU A 42 -6.76 4.24 3.48
C LEU A 42 -7.35 5.08 4.62
N ALA A 43 -6.70 6.19 4.99
CA ALA A 43 -7.26 7.08 6.00
C ALA A 43 -8.57 7.69 5.51
N ARG A 44 -8.62 8.11 4.26
CA ARG A 44 -9.80 8.75 3.67
C ARG A 44 -10.95 7.77 3.43
N SER A 45 -10.66 6.56 2.98
CA SER A 45 -11.69 5.59 2.56
C SER A 45 -12.06 4.60 3.65
N ALA A 46 -11.12 4.18 4.47
CA ALA A 46 -11.34 3.16 5.50
C ALA A 46 -11.32 3.73 6.92
N GLY A 47 -10.90 4.98 7.08
CA GLY A 47 -10.77 5.57 8.42
C GLY A 47 -9.68 4.92 9.26
N VAL A 48 -8.69 4.31 8.64
CA VAL A 48 -7.59 3.64 9.34
C VAL A 48 -6.32 4.43 9.15
N ASP A 49 -5.66 4.76 10.25
CA ASP A 49 -4.34 5.36 10.21
C ASP A 49 -3.29 4.28 9.99
N THR A 50 -2.46 4.50 8.98
CA THR A 50 -1.42 3.56 8.60
C THR A 50 -0.06 4.20 8.85
N ALA A 51 0.78 3.51 9.60
CA ALA A 51 2.17 3.90 9.78
C ALA A 51 3.02 3.22 8.70
N LEU A 52 4.12 3.85 8.37
CA LEU A 52 5.06 3.31 7.38
C LEU A 52 6.32 2.89 8.11
N LYS A 53 6.76 1.65 7.86
CA LYS A 53 8.03 1.15 8.37
C LYS A 53 8.99 0.98 7.21
N TRP A 54 10.10 1.67 7.29
CA TRP A 54 11.13 1.61 6.27
C TRP A 54 11.60 0.16 6.04
N PRO A 55 11.84 -0.26 4.82
CA PRO A 55 11.71 0.58 3.61
C PRO A 55 10.33 0.53 2.96
N ASN A 56 9.49 -0.46 3.25
CA ASN A 56 8.31 -0.69 2.41
C ASN A 56 7.16 -1.41 3.10
N ASP A 57 7.07 -1.33 4.43
CA ASP A 57 5.99 -1.97 5.18
C ASP A 57 4.90 -0.99 5.57
N LEU A 58 3.64 -1.47 5.50
CA LEU A 58 2.47 -0.74 5.97
C LEU A 58 2.02 -1.36 7.28
N LEU A 59 1.91 -0.55 8.33
CA LEU A 59 1.53 -1.01 9.66
C LEU A 59 0.19 -0.43 10.07
N VAL A 60 -0.61 -1.24 10.75
CA VAL A 60 -1.86 -0.80 11.39
C VAL A 60 -1.81 -1.16 12.86
N THR A 61 -2.61 -0.48 13.67
CA THR A 61 -2.70 -0.77 15.09
C THR A 61 -3.87 -1.69 15.35
N VAL A 62 -3.60 -2.83 15.99
CA VAL A 62 -4.59 -3.83 16.37
C VAL A 62 -4.43 -4.10 17.85
N GLY A 63 -5.44 -3.74 18.66
CA GLY A 63 -5.38 -3.96 20.09
C GLY A 63 -4.19 -3.28 20.77
N GLY A 64 -3.78 -2.12 20.29
CA GLY A 64 -2.64 -1.38 20.84
C GLY A 64 -1.28 -1.79 20.29
N GLU A 65 -1.22 -2.80 19.43
CA GLU A 65 0.02 -3.26 18.84
C GLU A 65 0.09 -2.91 17.36
N GLU A 66 1.28 -2.50 16.90
CA GLU A 66 1.50 -2.31 15.47
C GLU A 66 1.68 -3.66 14.79
N ARG A 67 0.96 -3.87 13.69
CA ARG A 67 1.03 -5.10 12.92
C ARG A 67 1.15 -4.79 11.44
N LYS A 68 1.85 -5.65 10.72
CA LYS A 68 2.04 -5.46 9.29
C LYS A 68 0.77 -5.84 8.53
N ALA A 69 0.15 -4.87 7.88
CA ALA A 69 -1.05 -5.07 7.07
C ALA A 69 -0.74 -5.07 5.58
N GLY A 70 0.43 -4.66 5.17
CA GLY A 70 0.74 -4.62 3.75
C GLY A 70 2.18 -4.29 3.46
N GLY A 71 2.48 -4.20 2.19
CA GLY A 71 3.82 -3.88 1.73
C GLY A 71 3.81 -3.31 0.33
N ILE A 72 4.94 -2.71 -0.01
CA ILE A 72 5.17 -2.08 -1.31
C ILE A 72 6.47 -2.63 -1.87
N LEU A 73 6.46 -2.97 -3.15
CA LEU A 73 7.63 -3.45 -3.85
C LEU A 73 7.79 -2.68 -5.15
N ALA A 74 8.97 -2.13 -5.39
CA ALA A 74 9.27 -1.40 -6.61
C ALA A 74 10.35 -2.13 -7.40
N GLU A 75 10.15 -2.28 -8.70
CA GLU A 75 11.11 -2.91 -9.60
C GLU A 75 11.25 -2.11 -10.88
N ARG A 76 12.49 -1.98 -11.36
CA ARG A 76 12.74 -1.36 -12.66
C ARG A 76 12.12 -2.22 -13.77
N ALA A 77 11.51 -1.56 -14.73
CA ALA A 77 10.91 -2.20 -15.90
C ALA A 77 11.53 -1.58 -17.14
N GLY A 78 12.52 -2.25 -17.72
CA GLY A 78 13.28 -1.69 -18.83
C GLY A 78 14.09 -0.47 -18.39
N ASN A 79 14.33 0.45 -19.34
CA ASN A 79 15.12 1.66 -19.10
C ASN A 79 14.28 2.85 -18.63
N ASP A 80 12.98 2.82 -18.89
CA ASP A 80 12.12 3.99 -18.73
C ASP A 80 10.97 3.80 -17.73
N GLY A 81 10.85 2.63 -17.12
CA GLY A 81 9.71 2.32 -16.27
C GLY A 81 10.06 1.77 -14.91
N VAL A 82 9.09 1.87 -14.01
CA VAL A 82 9.12 1.26 -12.68
C VAL A 82 7.76 0.63 -12.44
N VAL A 83 7.74 -0.63 -12.02
CA VAL A 83 6.52 -1.29 -11.59
C VAL A 83 6.46 -1.23 -10.07
N ILE A 84 5.37 -0.68 -9.54
CA ILE A 84 5.13 -0.61 -8.11
C ILE A 84 4.05 -1.62 -7.77
N GLY A 85 4.39 -2.62 -6.96
CA GLY A 85 3.43 -3.57 -6.42
C GLY A 85 2.98 -3.13 -5.04
N VAL A 86 1.68 -3.23 -4.79
CA VAL A 86 1.07 -2.89 -3.51
C VAL A 86 0.20 -4.05 -3.05
N GLY A 87 0.39 -4.49 -1.82
CA GLY A 87 -0.45 -5.50 -1.21
C GLY A 87 -0.94 -5.03 0.15
N VAL A 88 -2.24 -5.14 0.40
CA VAL A 88 -2.85 -4.76 1.68
C VAL A 88 -3.83 -5.85 2.11
N ASN A 89 -3.68 -6.33 3.33
CA ASN A 89 -4.66 -7.23 3.94
C ASN A 89 -5.88 -6.40 4.35
N VAL A 90 -7.04 -6.74 3.82
CA VAL A 90 -8.26 -5.97 4.06
C VAL A 90 -9.17 -6.65 5.07
N THR A 91 -9.59 -7.89 4.80
CA THR A 91 -10.59 -8.56 5.63
C THR A 91 -10.09 -9.83 6.32
N LEU A 92 -8.77 -10.04 6.40
CA LEU A 92 -8.22 -11.18 7.13
C LEU A 92 -8.66 -11.14 8.59
N ARG A 93 -9.21 -12.26 9.08
CA ARG A 93 -9.51 -12.41 10.49
C ARG A 93 -8.27 -12.88 11.25
N ALA A 94 -8.31 -12.79 12.56
CA ALA A 94 -7.18 -13.18 13.41
C ALA A 94 -6.71 -14.61 13.14
N ASP A 95 -7.66 -15.54 12.90
CA ASP A 95 -7.34 -16.94 12.64
C ASP A 95 -6.83 -17.21 11.21
N GLU A 96 -6.88 -16.22 10.35
CA GLU A 96 -6.41 -16.33 8.95
C GLU A 96 -5.04 -15.70 8.73
N LEU A 97 -4.47 -15.09 9.75
CA LEU A 97 -3.19 -14.40 9.62
C LEU A 97 -2.05 -15.41 9.38
N PRO A 98 -1.17 -15.15 8.41
CA PRO A 98 -0.06 -16.06 8.12
C PRO A 98 1.00 -16.08 9.22
N VAL A 99 1.12 -14.98 9.97
CA VAL A 99 2.06 -14.85 11.09
C VAL A 99 1.44 -13.97 12.17
N PRO A 100 1.87 -14.10 13.45
CA PRO A 100 1.28 -13.31 14.53
C PRO A 100 1.44 -11.80 14.38
N GLN A 101 2.48 -11.35 13.68
CA GLN A 101 2.77 -9.93 13.50
C GLN A 101 1.92 -9.30 12.38
N ALA A 102 1.17 -10.10 11.63
CA ALA A 102 0.34 -9.60 10.56
C ALA A 102 -0.95 -8.99 11.10
N GLY A 103 -1.51 -8.07 10.34
CA GLY A 103 -2.78 -7.43 10.64
C GLY A 103 -3.58 -7.23 9.37
N SER A 104 -4.74 -6.61 9.52
CA SER A 104 -5.60 -6.25 8.39
C SER A 104 -6.38 -4.99 8.73
N LEU A 105 -6.98 -4.38 7.70
CA LEU A 105 -7.81 -3.19 7.92
C LEU A 105 -9.01 -3.51 8.82
N ALA A 106 -9.63 -4.67 8.61
CA ALA A 106 -10.77 -5.08 9.43
C ALA A 106 -10.39 -5.22 10.90
N LEU A 107 -9.23 -5.80 11.19
CA LEU A 107 -8.74 -5.93 12.58
C LEU A 107 -8.39 -4.57 13.19
N ALA A 108 -8.09 -3.57 12.38
CA ALA A 108 -7.84 -2.20 12.82
C ALA A 108 -9.11 -1.35 12.82
N ASN A 109 -10.28 -1.98 12.79
CA ASN A 109 -11.58 -1.33 12.87
C ASN A 109 -11.90 -0.40 11.72
N ALA A 110 -11.56 -0.80 10.49
CA ALA A 110 -11.89 -0.03 9.30
C ALA A 110 -13.40 0.19 9.19
N VAL A 111 -13.80 1.41 8.81
CA VAL A 111 -15.20 1.74 8.61
C VAL A 111 -15.71 1.26 7.24
N SER A 112 -14.80 0.94 6.32
CA SER A 112 -15.11 0.37 5.02
C SER A 112 -14.04 -0.63 4.64
N THR A 113 -14.48 -1.76 4.11
CA THR A 113 -13.59 -2.80 3.58
C THR A 113 -13.93 -3.13 2.13
N ASP A 114 -14.67 -2.25 1.46
CA ASP A 114 -14.98 -2.40 0.04
C ASP A 114 -13.71 -2.14 -0.77
N ARG A 115 -13.18 -3.19 -1.40
CA ARG A 115 -11.91 -3.13 -2.10
C ARG A 115 -11.91 -2.15 -3.27
N ASP A 116 -13.03 -2.01 -3.97
CA ASP A 116 -13.13 -1.04 -5.07
C ASP A 116 -12.98 0.40 -4.54
N THR A 117 -13.69 0.72 -3.47
CA THR A 117 -13.59 2.04 -2.84
C THR A 117 -12.17 2.33 -2.36
N LEU A 118 -11.53 1.34 -1.74
CA LEU A 118 -10.15 1.46 -1.25
C LEU A 118 -9.18 1.69 -2.40
N LEU A 119 -9.31 0.90 -3.47
CA LEU A 119 -8.43 1.02 -4.63
C LEU A 119 -8.55 2.40 -5.28
N ARG A 120 -9.76 2.90 -5.46
CA ARG A 120 -9.97 4.22 -6.05
C ARG A 120 -9.33 5.32 -5.21
N ALA A 121 -9.51 5.26 -3.90
CA ALA A 121 -8.94 6.25 -2.99
C ALA A 121 -7.40 6.23 -3.03
N VAL A 122 -6.82 5.04 -3.05
CA VAL A 122 -5.36 4.89 -3.12
C VAL A 122 -4.83 5.40 -4.46
N LEU A 123 -5.48 5.05 -5.57
CA LEU A 123 -5.04 5.49 -6.89
C LEU A 123 -5.13 7.00 -7.06
N ARG A 124 -6.18 7.63 -6.51
CA ARG A 124 -6.30 9.10 -6.54
C ARG A 124 -5.19 9.77 -5.75
N ALA A 125 -4.89 9.23 -4.57
CA ALA A 125 -3.80 9.75 -3.75
C ALA A 125 -2.45 9.57 -4.45
N LEU A 126 -2.25 8.42 -5.09
CA LEU A 126 -1.02 8.15 -5.83
C LEU A 126 -0.86 9.10 -7.01
N GLU A 127 -1.93 9.33 -7.77
CA GLU A 127 -1.89 10.30 -8.88
C GLU A 127 -1.50 11.69 -8.40
N ASP A 128 -2.07 12.13 -7.30
CA ASP A 128 -1.79 13.44 -6.72
C ASP A 128 -0.34 13.56 -6.26
N TRP A 129 0.13 12.60 -5.48
CA TRP A 129 1.51 12.61 -4.98
C TRP A 129 2.54 12.46 -6.10
N TYR A 130 2.25 11.58 -7.06
CA TYR A 130 3.13 11.37 -8.19
C TYR A 130 3.25 12.64 -9.06
N GLY A 131 2.13 13.32 -9.28
CA GLY A 131 2.13 14.59 -10.02
C GLY A 131 2.98 15.65 -9.34
N ARG A 132 2.88 15.76 -8.02
CA ARG A 132 3.70 16.72 -7.25
C ARG A 132 5.18 16.36 -7.31
N TRP A 133 5.49 15.08 -7.22
CA TRP A 133 6.89 14.63 -7.25
C TRP A 133 7.55 14.90 -8.61
N ARG A 134 6.78 14.88 -9.68
CA ARG A 134 7.28 15.10 -11.03
C ARG A 134 7.57 16.57 -11.35
N THR A 135 7.04 17.50 -10.60
CA THR A 135 7.20 18.94 -10.88
C THR A 135 8.39 19.60 -10.19
#